data_dfbe383daa091caabd71b74996c48adc
#
_entry.id   dfbe383daa091caabd71b74996c48adc
#
_cell.length_a   1.000
_cell.length_b   1.000
_cell.length_c   1.000
_cell.angle_alpha   90.00
_cell.angle_beta   90.00
_cell.angle_gamma   90.00
#
_symmetry.space_group_name_H-M   'P 1'
#
loop_
_entity.id
_entity.type
_entity.pdbx_description
1 polymer ?
#
loop_
_entity_poly.entity_id
_entity_poly.type
_entity_poly.pdbx_seq_one_letter_code
_entity_poly.pdbx_strand_id
1 'polypeptide(L)'
;MKRAIETREAIAVVSSGVRLQGTYHRPARPATEEKRRVGVLFPNSGVLPRAAGGDAAVYWADWLAASGYPSFRFDLPGLGDSDRDPAAEGIDFQAHADAGGYAPWLAAIASDLVERFNLAGVIVVGHCSGAVTALFAAAATRRIAGLILLDPYFHVQQDSEVQTALNNWNKRVFRSLDGGWAARLKLREAGVKVLSGLRKIYHRLNGSRLLVRRKKLPGSANLPLIRYWNQLASAGVPMLILRSPSYAPKAGGFDYIDYLQRRSPRGSRMSLEPVEGASHAFAERQSREAVGKCTERWLQACFPIPKCSGAQDSEPQAAEFANAILGTDRNVR
;
A
#
# COMPACT_ATOMS: atom_id res chain seq x y z
N MET A 1 -20.89 -13.42 -32.31
CA MET A 1 -19.94 -13.68 -31.19
C MET A 1 -19.03 -12.46 -31.04
N LYS A 2 -19.31 -11.54 -30.11
CA LYS A 2 -18.36 -10.48 -29.76
C LYS A 2 -17.19 -11.13 -29.05
N ARG A 3 -15.96 -11.00 -29.61
CA ARG A 3 -14.72 -11.40 -28.89
C ARG A 3 -14.74 -10.71 -27.53
N ALA A 4 -14.69 -11.51 -26.45
CA ALA A 4 -14.41 -10.96 -25.13
C ALA A 4 -13.08 -10.23 -25.25
N ILE A 5 -13.07 -8.93 -25.01
CA ILE A 5 -11.83 -8.14 -24.94
C ILE A 5 -11.06 -8.72 -23.77
N GLU A 6 -9.89 -9.30 -24.01
CA GLU A 6 -9.01 -9.72 -22.95
C GLU A 6 -8.65 -8.49 -22.12
N THR A 7 -9.23 -8.40 -20.92
CA THR A 7 -9.04 -7.26 -20.03
C THR A 7 -7.75 -7.41 -19.21
N ARG A 8 -7.11 -8.60 -19.25
CA ARG A 8 -5.90 -8.94 -18.49
C ARG A 8 -4.77 -9.33 -19.43
N GLU A 9 -3.56 -8.91 -19.10
CA GLU A 9 -2.34 -9.16 -19.88
C GLU A 9 -1.21 -9.58 -18.94
N ALA A 10 -0.47 -10.64 -19.29
CA ALA A 10 0.74 -11.01 -18.58
C ALA A 10 1.84 -9.99 -18.90
N ILE A 11 2.49 -9.48 -17.87
CA ILE A 11 3.61 -8.54 -18.00
C ILE A 11 4.76 -8.97 -17.11
N ALA A 12 5.96 -8.48 -17.39
CA ALA A 12 7.11 -8.70 -16.54
C ALA A 12 7.95 -7.42 -16.41
N VAL A 13 8.64 -7.30 -15.28
CA VAL A 13 9.65 -6.29 -15.01
C VAL A 13 10.96 -7.01 -14.71
N VAL A 14 12.06 -6.58 -15.33
CA VAL A 14 13.39 -7.11 -15.02
C VAL A 14 14.15 -6.07 -14.22
N SER A 15 14.58 -6.47 -13.03
CA SER A 15 15.37 -5.61 -12.15
C SER A 15 16.55 -6.41 -11.60
N SER A 16 17.77 -5.87 -11.66
CA SER A 16 18.99 -6.54 -11.17
C SER A 16 19.12 -8.01 -11.63
N GLY A 17 18.74 -8.30 -12.89
CA GLY A 17 18.80 -9.66 -13.47
C GLY A 17 17.68 -10.61 -13.04
N VAL A 18 16.75 -10.18 -12.19
CA VAL A 18 15.60 -10.96 -11.72
C VAL A 18 14.36 -10.56 -12.49
N ARG A 19 13.64 -11.55 -13.02
CA ARG A 19 12.37 -11.35 -13.72
C ARG A 19 11.21 -11.45 -12.75
N LEU A 20 10.46 -10.35 -12.61
CA LEU A 20 9.28 -10.24 -11.77
C LEU A 20 8.04 -10.36 -12.62
N GLN A 21 7.19 -11.33 -12.32
CA GLN A 21 5.98 -11.63 -13.08
C GLN A 21 4.80 -10.84 -12.55
N GLY A 22 4.01 -10.32 -13.48
CA GLY A 22 2.84 -9.53 -13.15
C GLY A 22 1.66 -9.77 -14.08
N THR A 23 0.55 -9.18 -13.71
CA THR A 23 -0.68 -9.12 -14.53
C THR A 23 -1.12 -7.68 -14.60
N TYR A 24 -1.28 -7.16 -15.79
CA TYR A 24 -1.89 -5.88 -16.09
C TYR A 24 -3.39 -6.05 -16.32
N HIS A 25 -4.19 -5.25 -15.64
CA HIS A 25 -5.64 -5.14 -15.83
C HIS A 25 -5.91 -3.82 -16.56
N ARG A 26 -6.36 -3.93 -17.80
CA ARG A 26 -6.60 -2.76 -18.67
C ARG A 26 -7.77 -1.94 -18.15
N PRO A 27 -7.62 -0.63 -18.02
CA PRO A 27 -8.73 0.22 -17.63
C PRO A 27 -9.81 0.26 -18.70
N ALA A 28 -11.09 0.26 -18.30
CA ALA A 28 -12.23 0.33 -19.20
C ALA A 28 -12.25 1.61 -20.07
N ARG A 29 -11.60 2.67 -19.57
CA ARG A 29 -11.46 3.93 -20.30
C ARG A 29 -9.98 4.20 -20.60
N PRO A 30 -9.57 4.38 -21.86
CA PRO A 30 -8.18 4.73 -22.19
C PRO A 30 -7.80 6.08 -21.56
N ALA A 31 -6.49 6.29 -21.35
CA ALA A 31 -5.99 7.58 -20.93
C ALA A 31 -6.20 8.62 -22.04
N THR A 32 -6.58 9.84 -21.69
CA THR A 32 -6.46 10.98 -22.61
C THR A 32 -5.00 11.43 -22.58
N GLU A 33 -4.45 11.86 -23.71
CA GLU A 33 -3.04 12.26 -23.83
C GLU A 33 -2.68 13.44 -22.90
N GLU A 34 -3.66 14.28 -22.54
CA GLU A 34 -3.42 15.50 -21.77
C GLU A 34 -3.22 15.31 -20.26
N LYS A 35 -3.72 14.24 -19.65
CA LYS A 35 -3.62 14.05 -18.20
C LYS A 35 -3.26 12.62 -17.83
N ARG A 36 -2.07 12.48 -17.23
CA ARG A 36 -1.62 11.21 -16.66
C ARG A 36 -2.47 10.84 -15.46
N ARG A 37 -2.94 9.59 -15.43
CA ARG A 37 -3.64 9.01 -14.28
C ARG A 37 -2.68 8.22 -13.39
N VAL A 38 -3.07 7.94 -12.16
CA VAL A 38 -2.34 6.99 -11.31
C VAL A 38 -2.67 5.55 -11.70
N GLY A 39 -1.70 4.64 -11.52
CA GLY A 39 -1.93 3.20 -11.56
C GLY A 39 -2.13 2.64 -10.15
N VAL A 40 -2.73 1.46 -10.04
CA VAL A 40 -2.89 0.75 -8.77
C VAL A 40 -2.07 -0.53 -8.80
N LEU A 41 -1.18 -0.71 -7.83
CA LEU A 41 -0.22 -1.83 -7.75
C LEU A 41 -0.47 -2.67 -6.51
N PHE A 42 -0.67 -3.98 -6.72
CA PHE A 42 -0.86 -4.99 -5.67
C PHE A 42 0.37 -5.91 -5.61
N PRO A 43 1.22 -5.81 -4.59
CA PRO A 43 2.24 -6.81 -4.30
C PRO A 43 1.61 -8.01 -3.58
N ASN A 44 2.42 -9.06 -3.36
CA ASN A 44 2.00 -10.23 -2.61
C ASN A 44 1.50 -9.88 -1.19
N SER A 45 0.55 -10.68 -0.73
CA SER A 45 0.07 -10.69 0.65
C SER A 45 0.68 -11.90 1.37
N GLY A 46 1.66 -11.66 2.22
CA GLY A 46 2.43 -12.77 2.80
C GLY A 46 3.16 -13.56 1.72
N VAL A 47 3.19 -14.87 1.87
CA VAL A 47 3.76 -15.81 0.90
C VAL A 47 2.79 -16.18 -0.23
N LEU A 48 1.59 -15.64 -0.22
CA LEU A 48 0.57 -15.95 -1.24
C LEU A 48 0.99 -15.35 -2.60
N PRO A 49 0.64 -16.01 -3.71
CA PRO A 49 0.88 -15.45 -5.04
C PRO A 49 0.09 -14.16 -5.25
N ARG A 50 0.37 -13.43 -6.33
CA ARG A 50 -0.25 -12.14 -6.69
C ARG A 50 -1.78 -12.13 -6.80
N ALA A 51 -2.43 -13.30 -6.73
CA ALA A 51 -3.89 -13.40 -6.66
C ALA A 51 -4.43 -13.07 -5.26
N ALA A 52 -3.60 -13.24 -4.23
CA ALA A 52 -3.94 -13.20 -2.82
C ALA A 52 -4.95 -14.30 -2.41
N GLY A 53 -5.32 -14.36 -1.12
CA GLY A 53 -6.29 -15.34 -0.63
C GLY A 53 -7.66 -15.16 -1.26
N GLY A 54 -8.27 -16.25 -1.76
CA GLY A 54 -9.58 -16.23 -2.40
C GLY A 54 -9.69 -15.28 -3.59
N ASP A 55 -8.59 -15.14 -4.34
CA ASP A 55 -8.49 -14.23 -5.50
C ASP A 55 -8.84 -12.76 -5.21
N ALA A 56 -8.69 -12.31 -3.97
CA ALA A 56 -9.10 -10.97 -3.56
C ALA A 56 -8.39 -9.86 -4.37
N ALA A 57 -7.08 -10.00 -4.62
CA ALA A 57 -6.35 -9.02 -5.41
C ALA A 57 -6.75 -9.03 -6.89
N VAL A 58 -7.19 -10.19 -7.44
CA VAL A 58 -7.77 -10.28 -8.79
C VAL A 58 -9.05 -9.48 -8.85
N TYR A 59 -9.95 -9.71 -7.89
CA TYR A 59 -11.22 -9.04 -7.79
C TYR A 59 -11.07 -7.50 -7.70
N TRP A 60 -10.19 -7.02 -6.82
CA TRP A 60 -9.97 -5.57 -6.66
C TRP A 60 -9.31 -4.94 -7.88
N ALA A 61 -8.35 -5.64 -8.51
CA ALA A 61 -7.69 -5.14 -9.71
C ALA A 61 -8.66 -5.02 -10.89
N ASP A 62 -9.56 -6.00 -11.09
CA ASP A 62 -10.62 -5.94 -12.10
C ASP A 62 -11.63 -4.81 -11.81
N TRP A 63 -12.06 -4.69 -10.54
CA TRP A 63 -12.96 -3.64 -10.11
C TRP A 63 -12.43 -2.24 -10.44
N LEU A 64 -11.16 -2.00 -10.03
CA LEU A 64 -10.54 -0.69 -10.22
C LEU A 64 -10.22 -0.43 -11.69
N ALA A 65 -9.86 -1.46 -12.46
CA ALA A 65 -9.70 -1.34 -13.91
C ALA A 65 -11.03 -0.98 -14.59
N ALA A 66 -12.14 -1.59 -14.19
CA ALA A 66 -13.47 -1.23 -14.66
C ALA A 66 -13.84 0.22 -14.29
N SER A 67 -13.42 0.70 -13.12
CA SER A 67 -13.57 2.09 -12.68
C SER A 67 -12.58 3.07 -13.37
N GLY A 68 -11.72 2.58 -14.28
CA GLY A 68 -10.83 3.39 -15.11
C GLY A 68 -9.41 3.56 -14.58
N TYR A 69 -9.02 2.88 -13.49
CA TYR A 69 -7.65 2.88 -12.97
C TYR A 69 -6.86 1.68 -13.51
N PRO A 70 -5.79 1.88 -14.31
CA PRO A 70 -4.92 0.78 -14.72
C PRO A 70 -4.38 0.09 -13.47
N SER A 71 -4.60 -1.22 -13.37
CA SER A 71 -4.27 -1.97 -12.17
C SER A 71 -3.27 -3.08 -12.48
N PHE A 72 -2.38 -3.34 -11.55
CA PHE A 72 -1.25 -4.24 -11.73
C PHE A 72 -1.11 -5.12 -10.49
N ARG A 73 -0.87 -6.41 -10.69
CA ARG A 73 -0.54 -7.36 -9.63
C ARG A 73 0.80 -7.98 -9.94
N PHE A 74 1.72 -7.98 -8.99
CA PHE A 74 3.07 -8.51 -9.17
C PHE A 74 3.46 -9.49 -8.08
N ASP A 75 4.16 -10.54 -8.48
CA ASP A 75 4.90 -11.38 -7.57
C ASP A 75 6.29 -10.77 -7.32
N LEU A 76 6.68 -10.69 -6.05
CA LEU A 76 8.01 -10.28 -5.61
C LEU A 76 9.00 -11.45 -5.76
N PRO A 77 10.31 -11.24 -5.70
CA PRO A 77 11.30 -12.29 -5.90
C PRO A 77 11.04 -13.52 -5.02
N GLY A 78 11.02 -14.69 -5.64
CA GLY A 78 10.81 -15.97 -4.97
C GLY A 78 9.38 -16.25 -4.52
N LEU A 79 8.43 -15.42 -4.95
CA LEU A 79 6.99 -15.63 -4.71
C LEU A 79 6.27 -15.85 -6.03
N GLY A 80 5.25 -16.70 -6.02
CA GLY A 80 4.44 -17.01 -7.19
C GLY A 80 5.28 -17.44 -8.40
N ASP A 81 5.19 -16.70 -9.51
CA ASP A 81 5.86 -17.02 -10.77
C ASP A 81 7.14 -16.18 -11.01
N SER A 82 7.57 -15.36 -10.05
CA SER A 82 8.78 -14.56 -10.17
C SER A 82 10.04 -15.36 -9.88
N ASP A 83 11.14 -15.00 -10.55
CA ASP A 83 12.44 -15.64 -10.36
C ASP A 83 12.95 -15.51 -8.92
N ARG A 84 13.97 -16.29 -8.58
CA ARG A 84 14.62 -16.52 -7.29
C ARG A 84 13.87 -17.50 -6.41
N ASP A 85 14.63 -18.06 -5.49
CA ASP A 85 14.11 -18.91 -4.42
C ASP A 85 14.77 -18.47 -3.10
N PRO A 86 14.11 -17.60 -2.32
CA PRO A 86 14.63 -17.15 -1.05
C PRO A 86 14.89 -18.28 -0.07
N ALA A 87 14.11 -19.37 -0.12
CA ALA A 87 14.30 -20.52 0.75
C ALA A 87 15.60 -21.25 0.41
N ALA A 88 15.94 -21.40 -0.87
CA ALA A 88 17.23 -21.93 -1.30
C ALA A 88 18.42 -21.03 -0.90
N GLU A 89 18.17 -19.73 -0.75
CA GLU A 89 19.14 -18.75 -0.26
C GLU A 89 19.21 -18.66 1.30
N GLY A 90 18.42 -19.50 2.00
CA GLY A 90 18.34 -19.48 3.48
C GLY A 90 17.66 -18.24 4.05
N ILE A 91 16.84 -17.53 3.26
CA ILE A 91 16.17 -16.30 3.67
C ILE A 91 14.82 -16.64 4.32
N ASP A 92 14.65 -16.28 5.57
CA ASP A 92 13.34 -16.29 6.23
C ASP A 92 12.45 -15.20 5.65
N PHE A 93 11.29 -15.60 5.09
CA PHE A 93 10.36 -14.67 4.45
C PHE A 93 9.92 -13.55 5.39
N GLN A 94 9.51 -13.90 6.62
CA GLN A 94 8.95 -12.93 7.56
C GLN A 94 10.02 -11.92 8.00
N ALA A 95 11.20 -12.40 8.37
CA ALA A 95 12.33 -11.55 8.73
C ALA A 95 12.74 -10.63 7.57
N HIS A 96 12.75 -11.15 6.34
CA HIS A 96 13.08 -10.38 5.14
C HIS A 96 12.05 -9.28 4.87
N ALA A 97 10.75 -9.60 4.97
CA ALA A 97 9.67 -8.62 4.80
C ALA A 97 9.71 -7.56 5.89
N ASP A 98 9.87 -7.95 7.17
CA ASP A 98 9.95 -7.04 8.32
C ASP A 98 11.17 -6.11 8.25
N ALA A 99 12.25 -6.57 7.62
CA ALA A 99 13.44 -5.79 7.33
C ALA A 99 13.32 -4.88 6.09
N GLY A 100 12.21 -4.94 5.36
CA GLY A 100 12.01 -4.17 4.12
C GLY A 100 12.77 -4.73 2.91
N GLY A 101 13.20 -6.01 2.94
CA GLY A 101 14.00 -6.62 1.89
C GLY A 101 13.33 -6.66 0.52
N TYR A 102 11.99 -6.69 0.48
CA TYR A 102 11.23 -6.64 -0.77
C TYR A 102 11.00 -5.23 -1.32
N ALA A 103 11.26 -4.19 -0.53
CA ALA A 103 10.93 -2.83 -0.92
C ALA A 103 11.70 -2.29 -2.14
N PRO A 104 13.01 -2.62 -2.37
CA PRO A 104 13.71 -2.23 -3.58
C PRO A 104 13.05 -2.76 -4.85
N TRP A 105 12.55 -4.00 -4.80
CA TRP A 105 11.87 -4.64 -5.92
C TRP A 105 10.52 -3.99 -6.22
N LEU A 106 9.73 -3.71 -5.18
CA LEU A 106 8.47 -3.00 -5.34
C LEU A 106 8.67 -1.57 -5.87
N ALA A 107 9.73 -0.89 -5.43
CA ALA A 107 10.10 0.43 -5.94
C ALA A 107 10.54 0.37 -7.42
N ALA A 108 11.27 -0.67 -7.83
CA ALA A 108 11.66 -0.89 -9.22
C ALA A 108 10.43 -1.17 -10.11
N ILE A 109 9.51 -2.04 -9.66
CA ILE A 109 8.23 -2.27 -10.34
C ILE A 109 7.47 -0.95 -10.50
N ALA A 110 7.32 -0.17 -9.43
CA ALA A 110 6.62 1.11 -9.48
C ALA A 110 7.25 2.08 -10.50
N SER A 111 8.58 2.11 -10.60
CA SER A 111 9.30 2.97 -11.54
C SER A 111 9.08 2.53 -12.98
N ASP A 112 9.21 1.23 -13.28
CA ASP A 112 8.96 0.69 -14.63
C ASP A 112 7.51 0.95 -15.07
N LEU A 113 6.53 0.70 -14.20
CA LEU A 113 5.12 0.93 -14.52
C LEU A 113 4.83 2.41 -14.82
N VAL A 114 5.39 3.33 -14.04
CA VAL A 114 5.21 4.77 -14.27
C VAL A 114 5.74 5.17 -15.64
N GLU A 115 6.89 4.65 -16.03
CA GLU A 115 7.52 4.95 -17.32
C GLU A 115 6.80 4.26 -18.48
N ARG A 116 6.60 2.94 -18.38
CA ARG A 116 6.00 2.12 -19.45
C ARG A 116 4.56 2.51 -19.77
N PHE A 117 3.76 2.86 -18.76
CA PHE A 117 2.34 3.19 -18.94
C PHE A 117 2.05 4.70 -18.83
N ASN A 118 3.09 5.54 -18.83
CA ASN A 118 2.97 7.00 -18.73
C ASN A 118 2.06 7.45 -17.57
N LEU A 119 2.30 6.91 -16.37
CA LEU A 119 1.48 7.20 -15.19
C LEU A 119 1.98 8.45 -14.44
N ALA A 120 1.09 9.12 -13.73
CA ALA A 120 1.44 10.18 -12.78
C ALA A 120 2.15 9.63 -11.52
N GLY A 121 1.97 8.36 -11.25
CA GLY A 121 2.51 7.60 -10.12
C GLY A 121 1.71 6.33 -9.92
N VAL A 122 2.08 5.52 -8.94
CA VAL A 122 1.30 4.35 -8.53
C VAL A 122 0.81 4.46 -7.10
N ILE A 123 -0.38 3.93 -6.86
CA ILE A 123 -0.94 3.72 -5.53
C ILE A 123 -0.69 2.26 -5.19
N VAL A 124 0.00 1.98 -4.09
CA VAL A 124 0.25 0.60 -3.68
C VAL A 124 -0.83 0.16 -2.70
N VAL A 125 -1.49 -0.96 -3.03
CA VAL A 125 -2.44 -1.64 -2.15
C VAL A 125 -1.73 -2.81 -1.49
N GLY A 126 -1.27 -2.62 -0.27
CA GLY A 126 -0.55 -3.63 0.51
C GLY A 126 -1.43 -4.26 1.58
N HIS A 127 -1.38 -5.59 1.71
CA HIS A 127 -2.06 -6.34 2.75
C HIS A 127 -1.04 -7.08 3.63
N CYS A 128 -1.19 -7.02 4.96
CA CYS A 128 -0.33 -7.69 5.91
C CYS A 128 1.16 -7.33 5.71
N SER A 129 2.05 -8.28 5.41
CA SER A 129 3.46 -8.02 5.08
C SER A 129 3.64 -7.23 3.77
N GLY A 130 2.69 -7.32 2.84
CA GLY A 130 2.63 -6.45 1.66
C GLY A 130 2.44 -4.99 2.03
N ALA A 131 1.72 -4.69 3.13
CA ALA A 131 1.60 -3.33 3.65
C ALA A 131 2.90 -2.82 4.27
N VAL A 132 3.65 -3.68 4.96
CA VAL A 132 5.00 -3.38 5.45
C VAL A 132 5.94 -3.06 4.29
N THR A 133 5.96 -3.91 3.27
CA THR A 133 6.75 -3.72 2.04
C THR A 133 6.38 -2.41 1.34
N ALA A 134 5.07 -2.09 1.24
CA ALA A 134 4.58 -0.85 0.63
C ALA A 134 5.07 0.41 1.36
N LEU A 135 5.07 0.41 2.69
CA LEU A 135 5.58 1.52 3.51
C LEU A 135 7.08 1.74 3.31
N PHE A 136 7.87 0.66 3.31
CA PHE A 136 9.31 0.74 3.03
C PHE A 136 9.58 1.24 1.60
N ALA A 137 8.86 0.71 0.61
CA ALA A 137 9.02 1.11 -0.79
C ALA A 137 8.63 2.58 -1.02
N ALA A 138 7.54 3.06 -0.42
CA ALA A 138 7.12 4.45 -0.53
C ALA A 138 8.14 5.42 0.09
N ALA A 139 8.88 4.97 1.10
CA ALA A 139 10.00 5.75 1.65
C ALA A 139 11.22 5.77 0.71
N ALA A 140 11.35 4.80 -0.19
CA ALA A 140 12.48 4.67 -1.11
C ALA A 140 12.27 5.39 -2.45
N THR A 141 11.03 5.62 -2.89
CA THR A 141 10.74 6.27 -4.17
C THR A 141 9.52 7.17 -4.13
N ARG A 142 9.59 8.29 -4.86
CA ARG A 142 8.44 9.18 -5.08
C ARG A 142 7.48 8.70 -6.17
N ARG A 143 7.82 7.61 -6.89
CA ARG A 143 6.93 7.00 -7.88
C ARG A 143 5.67 6.39 -7.24
N ILE A 144 5.73 6.10 -5.94
CA ILE A 144 4.56 5.71 -5.14
C ILE A 144 3.90 6.98 -4.62
N ALA A 145 2.75 7.31 -5.20
CA ALA A 145 2.01 8.55 -4.95
C ALA A 145 1.05 8.45 -3.75
N GLY A 146 0.72 7.25 -3.31
CA GLY A 146 -0.15 7.01 -2.16
C GLY A 146 -0.20 5.53 -1.77
N LEU A 147 -0.79 5.24 -0.62
CA LEU A 147 -0.85 3.91 -0.03
C LEU A 147 -2.26 3.54 0.40
N ILE A 148 -2.65 2.29 0.16
CA ILE A 148 -3.83 1.67 0.73
C ILE A 148 -3.33 0.44 1.50
N LEU A 149 -3.51 0.44 2.81
CA LEU A 149 -2.90 -0.52 3.72
C LEU A 149 -4.02 -1.31 4.42
N LEU A 150 -4.09 -2.61 4.11
CA LEU A 150 -5.03 -3.54 4.72
C LEU A 150 -4.32 -4.25 5.88
N ASP A 151 -4.85 -4.06 7.08
CA ASP A 151 -4.31 -4.64 8.32
C ASP A 151 -2.77 -4.53 8.44
N PRO A 152 -2.15 -3.33 8.32
CA PRO A 152 -0.71 -3.17 8.47
C PRO A 152 -0.28 -3.45 9.91
N TYR A 153 0.87 -4.12 10.08
CA TYR A 153 1.46 -4.36 11.39
C TYR A 153 2.81 -3.65 11.55
N PHE A 154 3.21 -3.40 12.80
CA PHE A 154 4.41 -2.60 13.14
C PHE A 154 5.26 -3.27 14.22
N HIS A 155 5.21 -4.58 14.33
CA HIS A 155 6.03 -5.35 15.25
C HIS A 155 6.94 -6.31 14.48
N VAL A 156 8.07 -6.65 15.04
CA VAL A 156 9.02 -7.65 14.56
C VAL A 156 9.27 -8.70 15.63
N GLN A 157 9.70 -9.86 15.25
CA GLN A 157 10.31 -10.78 16.21
C GLN A 157 11.62 -10.17 16.73
N GLN A 158 11.90 -10.32 18.03
CA GLN A 158 13.14 -9.82 18.64
C GLN A 158 14.32 -10.73 18.28
N ASP A 159 14.70 -10.71 17.01
CA ASP A 159 15.88 -11.40 16.50
C ASP A 159 16.97 -10.38 16.16
N SER A 160 18.22 -10.68 16.57
CA SER A 160 19.37 -9.84 16.31
C SER A 160 19.67 -9.68 14.81
N GLU A 161 19.37 -10.71 14.00
CA GLU A 161 19.55 -10.67 12.54
C GLU A 161 18.56 -9.74 11.88
N VAL A 162 17.28 -9.79 12.28
CA VAL A 162 16.24 -8.88 11.80
C VAL A 162 16.61 -7.43 12.13
N GLN A 163 17.09 -7.17 13.36
CA GLN A 163 17.51 -5.83 13.75
C GLN A 163 18.71 -5.33 12.92
N THR A 164 19.65 -6.20 12.61
CA THR A 164 20.80 -5.88 11.75
C THR A 164 20.35 -5.59 10.31
N ALA A 165 19.44 -6.40 9.77
CA ALA A 165 18.88 -6.21 8.44
C ALA A 165 18.10 -4.88 8.34
N LEU A 166 17.29 -4.54 9.35
CA LEU A 166 16.58 -3.26 9.45
C LEU A 166 17.53 -2.06 9.47
N ASN A 167 18.63 -2.16 10.20
CA ASN A 167 19.64 -1.10 10.23
C ASN A 167 20.33 -0.91 8.87
N ASN A 168 20.63 -2.01 8.19
CA ASN A 168 21.24 -1.98 6.85
C ASN A 168 20.28 -1.43 5.80
N TRP A 169 19.00 -1.83 5.85
CA TRP A 169 17.95 -1.26 5.02
C TRP A 169 17.84 0.25 5.20
N ASN A 170 17.77 0.71 6.44
CA ASN A 170 17.67 2.13 6.77
C ASN A 170 18.80 2.96 6.11
N LYS A 171 20.04 2.43 6.15
CA LYS A 171 21.21 3.06 5.48
C LYS A 171 21.07 3.07 3.94
N ARG A 172 20.52 2.00 3.34
CA ARG A 172 20.31 1.90 1.88
C ARG A 172 19.27 2.88 1.38
N VAL A 173 18.08 2.91 2.03
CA VAL A 173 16.99 3.81 1.64
C VAL A 173 17.42 5.27 1.64
N PHE A 174 18.15 5.72 2.68
CA PHE A 174 18.64 7.09 2.71
C PHE A 174 19.69 7.41 1.65
N ARG A 175 20.38 6.42 1.12
CA ARG A 175 21.32 6.60 0.00
C ARG A 175 20.63 6.59 -1.36
N SER A 176 19.53 5.81 -1.50
CA SER A 176 18.79 5.66 -2.76
C SER A 176 17.74 6.73 -3.01
N LEU A 177 17.32 7.48 -1.97
CA LEU A 177 16.39 8.59 -2.14
C LEU A 177 17.04 9.69 -2.98
N ASP A 178 16.35 10.17 -4.00
CA ASP A 178 16.79 11.37 -4.70
C ASP A 178 16.89 12.56 -3.73
N GLY A 179 17.90 13.41 -3.90
CA GLY A 179 18.23 14.47 -2.95
C GLY A 179 17.03 15.37 -2.61
N GLY A 180 16.17 15.65 -3.57
CA GLY A 180 14.98 16.50 -3.38
C GLY A 180 13.90 15.82 -2.52
N TRP A 181 13.66 14.55 -2.73
CA TRP A 181 12.69 13.78 -1.94
C TRP A 181 13.20 13.53 -0.51
N ALA A 182 14.46 13.10 -0.37
CA ALA A 182 15.11 12.93 0.93
C ALA A 182 15.12 14.22 1.75
N ALA A 183 15.41 15.37 1.11
CA ALA A 183 15.38 16.67 1.76
C ALA A 183 13.98 17.04 2.24
N ARG A 184 12.94 16.82 1.43
CA ARG A 184 11.54 17.08 1.82
C ARG A 184 11.11 16.24 3.01
N LEU A 185 11.45 14.94 3.03
CA LEU A 185 11.15 14.06 4.16
C LEU A 185 11.82 14.57 5.44
N LYS A 186 13.11 14.92 5.37
CA LYS A 186 13.88 15.42 6.52
C LYS A 186 13.39 16.79 7.01
N LEU A 187 13.14 17.75 6.11
CA LEU A 187 12.68 19.09 6.47
C LEU A 187 11.30 19.05 7.14
N ARG A 188 10.36 18.25 6.62
CA ARG A 188 9.04 18.10 7.24
C ARG A 188 9.13 17.40 8.60
N GLU A 189 9.98 16.38 8.74
CA GLU A 189 10.24 15.72 10.04
C GLU A 189 10.83 16.73 11.04
N ALA A 190 11.79 17.55 10.63
CA ALA A 190 12.39 18.59 11.46
C ALA A 190 11.35 19.64 11.87
N GLY A 191 10.53 20.13 10.94
CA GLY A 191 9.46 21.08 11.23
C GLY A 191 8.46 20.57 12.26
N VAL A 192 8.05 19.29 12.14
CA VAL A 192 7.15 18.63 13.11
C VAL A 192 7.80 18.53 14.49
N LYS A 193 9.12 18.24 14.56
CA LYS A 193 9.86 18.20 15.83
C LYS A 193 9.94 19.57 16.49
N VAL A 194 10.22 20.64 15.74
CA VAL A 194 10.26 22.01 16.24
C VAL A 194 8.89 22.43 16.79
N LEU A 195 7.81 22.24 16.02
CA LEU A 195 6.46 22.56 16.47
C LEU A 195 6.06 21.75 17.72
N SER A 196 6.46 20.48 17.79
CA SER A 196 6.21 19.65 18.98
C SER A 196 7.01 20.12 20.19
N GLY A 197 8.21 20.64 19.98
CA GLY A 197 9.07 21.25 21.00
C GLY A 197 8.45 22.54 21.57
N LEU A 198 8.04 23.45 20.69
CA LEU A 198 7.39 24.71 21.06
C LEU A 198 6.07 24.45 21.82
N ARG A 199 5.27 23.47 21.38
CA ARG A 199 4.05 23.04 22.09
C ARG A 199 4.35 22.49 23.47
N LYS A 200 5.45 21.76 23.68
CA LYS A 200 5.88 21.27 25.01
C LYS A 200 6.24 22.43 25.93
N ILE A 201 6.95 23.45 25.40
CA ILE A 201 7.31 24.67 26.15
C ILE A 201 6.05 25.44 26.51
N TYR A 202 5.13 25.67 25.57
CA TYR A 202 3.85 26.32 25.82
C TYR A 202 3.03 25.62 26.90
N HIS A 203 2.91 24.29 26.88
CA HIS A 203 2.20 23.51 27.91
C HIS A 203 2.91 23.50 29.25
N ARG A 204 4.25 23.60 29.28
CA ARG A 204 5.02 23.76 30.55
C ARG A 204 4.77 25.13 31.19
N LEU A 205 4.71 26.18 30.38
CA LEU A 205 4.50 27.55 30.85
C LEU A 205 3.05 27.77 31.32
N ASN A 206 2.06 27.13 30.71
CA ASN A 206 0.63 27.34 31.02
C ASN A 206 0.03 26.34 31.99
N GLY A 207 0.83 25.54 32.73
CA GLY A 207 0.37 24.76 33.88
C GLY A 207 -0.64 23.64 33.61
N SER A 208 -0.95 23.31 32.36
CA SER A 208 -1.90 22.25 32.00
C SER A 208 -1.27 20.87 32.19
N ARG A 209 -1.32 20.36 33.42
CA ARG A 209 -0.97 18.96 33.75
C ARG A 209 -2.09 18.00 33.28
N LEU A 210 -2.34 17.90 32.01
CA LEU A 210 -2.95 16.69 31.48
C LEU A 210 -1.84 15.65 31.34
N LEU A 211 -1.65 14.86 32.39
CA LEU A 211 -0.84 13.65 32.41
C LEU A 211 -1.53 12.58 31.53
N VAL A 212 -1.54 12.79 30.20
CA VAL A 212 -1.77 11.69 29.28
C VAL A 212 -0.55 10.79 29.42
N ARG A 213 -0.71 9.70 30.16
CA ARG A 213 0.30 8.64 30.31
C ARG A 213 0.74 8.20 28.91
N ARG A 214 1.91 8.68 28.45
CA ARG A 214 2.44 8.36 27.12
C ARG A 214 2.66 6.85 27.07
N LYS A 215 1.79 6.13 26.37
CA LYS A 215 2.05 4.72 26.06
C LYS A 215 3.44 4.62 25.42
N LYS A 216 4.36 3.86 26.02
CA LYS A 216 5.66 3.54 25.43
C LYS A 216 5.44 2.49 24.35
N LEU A 217 6.23 2.55 23.29
CA LEU A 217 6.26 1.51 22.28
C LEU A 217 6.72 0.19 22.90
N PRO A 218 6.12 -0.95 22.54
CA PRO A 218 6.64 -2.27 22.88
C PRO A 218 8.07 -2.48 22.39
N GLY A 219 8.85 -3.35 23.05
CA GLY A 219 10.19 -3.69 22.61
C GLY A 219 10.26 -4.36 21.24
N SER A 220 9.17 -5.03 20.83
CA SER A 220 9.01 -5.63 19.51
C SER A 220 8.64 -4.65 18.38
N ALA A 221 8.58 -3.34 18.65
CA ALA A 221 8.19 -2.35 17.64
C ALA A 221 9.22 -2.26 16.51
N ASN A 222 8.75 -2.31 15.26
CA ASN A 222 9.56 -2.04 14.07
C ASN A 222 9.84 -0.54 13.97
N LEU A 223 10.89 -0.08 14.64
CA LEU A 223 11.22 1.35 14.74
C LEU A 223 11.51 2.00 13.39
N PRO A 224 12.25 1.39 12.44
CA PRO A 224 12.40 1.92 11.09
C PRO A 224 11.08 2.11 10.38
N LEU A 225 10.17 1.13 10.41
CA LEU A 225 8.86 1.22 9.77
C LEU A 225 8.02 2.36 10.37
N ILE A 226 8.01 2.48 11.70
CA ILE A 226 7.34 3.59 12.41
C ILE A 226 7.92 4.95 12.00
N ARG A 227 9.25 5.01 11.82
CA ARG A 227 9.90 6.24 11.35
C ARG A 227 9.46 6.60 9.94
N TYR A 228 9.41 5.64 9.01
CA TYR A 228 8.96 5.89 7.64
C TYR A 228 7.50 6.27 7.57
N TRP A 229 6.64 5.63 8.37
CA TRP A 229 5.26 6.09 8.52
C TRP A 229 5.20 7.58 8.88
N ASN A 230 5.93 8.00 9.91
CA ASN A 230 5.92 9.40 10.34
C ASN A 230 6.46 10.35 9.27
N GLN A 231 7.47 9.94 8.51
CA GLN A 231 8.04 10.73 7.42
C GLN A 231 7.03 10.87 6.27
N LEU A 232 6.39 9.78 5.84
CA LEU A 232 5.37 9.80 4.79
C LEU A 232 4.14 10.64 5.20
N ALA A 233 3.66 10.48 6.44
CA ALA A 233 2.59 11.27 7.00
C ALA A 233 2.94 12.77 7.02
N SER A 234 4.16 13.11 7.43
CA SER A 234 4.67 14.49 7.46
C SER A 234 4.87 15.05 6.05
N ALA A 235 5.24 14.22 5.09
CA ALA A 235 5.36 14.60 3.68
C ALA A 235 3.99 14.81 3.01
N GLY A 236 2.88 14.44 3.67
CA GLY A 236 1.54 14.56 3.15
C GLY A 236 1.20 13.51 2.09
N VAL A 237 1.90 12.36 2.12
CA VAL A 237 1.56 11.22 1.26
C VAL A 237 0.17 10.71 1.66
N PRO A 238 -0.79 10.61 0.72
CA PRO A 238 -2.12 10.10 1.02
C PRO A 238 -2.07 8.63 1.43
N MET A 239 -2.75 8.28 2.54
CA MET A 239 -2.81 6.90 3.03
C MET A 239 -4.24 6.55 3.45
N LEU A 240 -4.77 5.45 2.93
CA LEU A 240 -5.99 4.82 3.40
C LEU A 240 -5.60 3.57 4.18
N ILE A 241 -6.09 3.44 5.40
CA ILE A 241 -5.93 2.25 6.23
C ILE A 241 -7.28 1.56 6.33
N LEU A 242 -7.34 0.31 5.87
CA LEU A 242 -8.52 -0.54 6.00
C LEU A 242 -8.22 -1.59 7.09
N ARG A 243 -9.10 -1.67 8.07
CA ARG A 243 -8.91 -2.51 9.25
C ARG A 243 -10.04 -3.51 9.42
N SER A 244 -9.67 -4.80 9.51
CA SER A 244 -10.62 -5.84 9.88
C SER A 244 -10.87 -5.84 11.40
N PRO A 245 -12.10 -6.15 11.88
CA PRO A 245 -12.38 -6.30 13.30
C PRO A 245 -11.61 -7.45 13.95
N SER A 246 -11.27 -8.48 13.16
CA SER A 246 -10.52 -9.65 13.62
C SER A 246 -9.02 -9.39 13.79
N TYR A 247 -8.52 -8.26 13.26
CA TYR A 247 -7.12 -7.87 13.42
C TYR A 247 -6.94 -7.19 14.78
N ALA A 248 -6.89 -8.00 15.82
CA ALA A 248 -6.46 -7.53 17.14
C ALA A 248 -4.93 -7.41 17.17
N PRO A 249 -4.37 -6.36 17.76
CA PRO A 249 -2.93 -6.26 17.96
C PRO A 249 -2.46 -7.42 18.82
N LYS A 250 -1.80 -8.42 18.21
CA LYS A 250 -1.40 -9.67 18.89
C LYS A 250 -0.35 -9.45 19.98
N ALA A 251 0.46 -8.40 19.88
CA ALA A 251 1.53 -8.12 20.82
C ALA A 251 1.03 -7.27 22.00
N GLY A 252 0.53 -7.91 23.04
CA GLY A 252 0.23 -7.26 24.35
C GLY A 252 -0.85 -6.18 24.30
N GLY A 253 -1.75 -6.20 23.32
CA GLY A 253 -2.88 -5.26 23.23
C GLY A 253 -2.47 -3.84 22.79
N PHE A 254 -1.27 -3.65 22.22
CA PHE A 254 -0.82 -2.34 21.76
C PHE A 254 -1.34 -2.05 20.35
N ASP A 255 -2.22 -1.07 20.22
CA ASP A 255 -2.72 -0.60 18.93
C ASP A 255 -1.74 0.40 18.31
N TYR A 256 -0.93 -0.09 17.37
CA TYR A 256 0.06 0.72 16.65
C TYR A 256 -0.61 1.75 15.74
N ILE A 257 -1.73 1.42 15.11
CA ILE A 257 -2.43 2.31 14.18
C ILE A 257 -2.99 3.51 14.96
N ASP A 258 -3.71 3.27 16.05
CA ASP A 258 -4.20 4.32 16.95
C ASP A 258 -3.03 5.17 17.49
N TYR A 259 -1.95 4.52 17.92
CA TYR A 259 -0.76 5.21 18.41
C TYR A 259 -0.14 6.13 17.35
N LEU A 260 0.00 5.67 16.12
CA LEU A 260 0.60 6.41 15.01
C LEU A 260 -0.33 7.52 14.51
N GLN A 261 -1.63 7.24 14.37
CA GLN A 261 -2.63 8.22 13.95
C GLN A 261 -2.68 9.44 14.90
N ARG A 262 -2.71 9.19 16.21
CA ARG A 262 -2.70 10.27 17.23
C ARG A 262 -1.43 11.11 17.22
N ARG A 263 -0.33 10.61 16.67
CA ARG A 263 0.97 11.30 16.58
C ARG A 263 1.27 11.90 15.22
N SER A 264 0.49 11.55 14.24
CA SER A 264 0.61 12.13 12.90
C SER A 264 0.33 13.62 12.91
N PRO A 265 1.00 14.41 12.08
CA PRO A 265 0.79 15.83 12.01
C PRO A 265 -0.68 16.17 11.69
N ARG A 266 -1.18 17.29 12.24
CA ARG A 266 -2.47 17.83 11.81
C ARG A 266 -2.38 18.17 10.32
N GLY A 267 -3.37 17.72 9.54
CA GLY A 267 -3.39 17.88 8.08
C GLY A 267 -2.63 16.78 7.33
N SER A 268 -2.18 15.71 8.00
CA SER A 268 -1.77 14.49 7.31
C SER A 268 -2.95 13.91 6.53
N ARG A 269 -2.69 13.45 5.30
CA ARG A 269 -3.72 12.91 4.39
C ARG A 269 -3.95 11.43 4.68
N MET A 270 -4.38 11.10 5.90
CA MET A 270 -4.64 9.73 6.34
C MET A 270 -6.12 9.53 6.66
N SER A 271 -6.68 8.43 6.16
CA SER A 271 -8.01 7.94 6.49
C SER A 271 -7.89 6.54 7.09
N LEU A 272 -8.67 6.26 8.14
CA LEU A 272 -8.82 4.93 8.74
C LEU A 272 -10.28 4.53 8.64
N GLU A 273 -10.55 3.41 7.98
CA GLU A 273 -11.90 2.88 7.82
C GLU A 273 -11.95 1.42 8.29
N PRO A 274 -12.89 1.07 9.17
CA PRO A 274 -13.16 -0.32 9.51
C PRO A 274 -13.89 -1.01 8.36
N VAL A 275 -13.57 -2.28 8.12
CA VAL A 275 -14.32 -3.14 7.19
C VAL A 275 -15.09 -4.14 8.02
N GLU A 276 -16.36 -3.81 8.28
CA GLU A 276 -17.23 -4.59 9.13
C GLU A 276 -17.34 -6.06 8.68
N GLY A 277 -17.28 -6.99 9.63
CA GLY A 277 -17.39 -8.43 9.39
C GLY A 277 -16.22 -9.06 8.63
N ALA A 278 -15.18 -8.31 8.30
CA ALA A 278 -14.03 -8.86 7.59
C ALA A 278 -13.14 -9.71 8.49
N SER A 279 -12.67 -10.85 7.97
CA SER A 279 -11.50 -11.53 8.50
C SER A 279 -10.21 -10.82 8.07
N HIS A 280 -9.07 -11.22 8.65
CA HIS A 280 -7.77 -10.70 8.22
C HIS A 280 -7.47 -10.96 6.73
N ALA A 281 -8.02 -12.00 6.14
CA ALA A 281 -7.78 -12.33 4.73
C ALA A 281 -8.54 -11.43 3.75
N PHE A 282 -9.61 -10.75 4.17
CA PHE A 282 -10.54 -9.97 3.32
C PHE A 282 -11.03 -10.78 2.10
N ALA A 283 -11.06 -12.11 2.21
CA ALA A 283 -11.35 -13.02 1.11
C ALA A 283 -12.85 -13.25 0.90
N GLU A 284 -13.66 -13.03 1.92
CA GLU A 284 -15.11 -13.19 1.88
C GLU A 284 -15.74 -12.18 0.90
N ARG A 285 -16.78 -12.59 0.18
CA ARG A 285 -17.43 -11.77 -0.83
C ARG A 285 -17.79 -10.37 -0.32
N GLN A 286 -18.45 -10.29 0.83
CA GLN A 286 -18.86 -9.01 1.42
C GLN A 286 -17.67 -8.12 1.76
N SER A 287 -16.60 -8.69 2.31
CA SER A 287 -15.38 -7.97 2.65
C SER A 287 -14.65 -7.47 1.39
N ARG A 288 -14.55 -8.29 0.34
CA ARG A 288 -13.97 -7.90 -0.95
C ARG A 288 -14.71 -6.72 -1.58
N GLU A 289 -16.04 -6.76 -1.57
CA GLU A 289 -16.88 -5.66 -2.08
C GLU A 289 -16.69 -4.38 -1.26
N ALA A 290 -16.65 -4.49 0.06
CA ALA A 290 -16.44 -3.34 0.94
C ALA A 290 -15.05 -2.70 0.70
N VAL A 291 -13.98 -3.50 0.63
CA VAL A 291 -12.63 -3.02 0.30
C VAL A 291 -12.61 -2.34 -1.07
N GLY A 292 -13.23 -2.95 -2.09
CA GLY A 292 -13.33 -2.37 -3.44
C GLY A 292 -13.99 -1.00 -3.42
N LYS A 293 -15.15 -0.88 -2.78
CA LYS A 293 -15.90 0.39 -2.65
C LYS A 293 -15.12 1.46 -1.88
N CYS A 294 -14.51 1.11 -0.73
CA CYS A 294 -13.70 2.05 0.05
C CYS A 294 -12.48 2.54 -0.75
N THR A 295 -11.78 1.63 -1.41
CA THR A 295 -10.63 1.92 -2.25
C THR A 295 -11.00 2.86 -3.41
N GLU A 296 -12.06 2.53 -4.15
CA GLU A 296 -12.53 3.33 -5.28
C GLU A 296 -12.93 4.74 -4.84
N ARG A 297 -13.76 4.86 -3.81
CA ARG A 297 -14.19 6.15 -3.24
C ARG A 297 -12.98 7.02 -2.85
N TRP A 298 -11.99 6.42 -2.18
CA TRP A 298 -10.78 7.12 -1.76
C TRP A 298 -9.92 7.54 -2.96
N LEU A 299 -9.77 6.67 -3.98
CA LEU A 299 -9.07 7.00 -5.21
C LEU A 299 -9.75 8.15 -5.95
N GLN A 300 -11.07 8.14 -6.08
CA GLN A 300 -11.83 9.22 -6.71
C GLN A 300 -11.66 10.55 -5.97
N ALA A 301 -11.58 10.53 -4.65
CA ALA A 301 -11.37 11.73 -3.83
C ALA A 301 -9.94 12.27 -3.90
N CYS A 302 -8.93 11.41 -3.91
CA CYS A 302 -7.52 11.79 -3.83
C CYS A 302 -6.84 11.90 -5.20
N PHE A 303 -7.28 11.11 -6.17
CA PHE A 303 -6.68 10.93 -7.49
C PHE A 303 -7.77 10.79 -8.58
N PRO A 304 -8.62 11.80 -8.75
CA PRO A 304 -9.75 11.72 -9.68
C PRO A 304 -9.28 11.45 -11.11
N ILE A 305 -10.00 10.59 -11.82
CA ILE A 305 -9.79 10.39 -13.25
C ILE A 305 -10.31 11.63 -13.98
N PRO A 306 -9.52 12.26 -14.86
CA PRO A 306 -9.98 13.39 -15.64
C PRO A 306 -11.20 13.00 -16.48
N LYS A 307 -12.28 13.78 -16.39
CA LYS A 307 -13.44 13.60 -17.27
C LYS A 307 -13.04 14.04 -18.69
N CYS A 308 -13.34 13.21 -19.70
CA CYS A 308 -13.23 13.63 -21.08
C CYS A 308 -14.28 14.74 -21.31
N SER A 309 -13.82 15.94 -21.66
CA SER A 309 -14.70 17.00 -22.14
C SER A 309 -15.31 16.54 -23.48
N GLY A 310 -16.57 16.04 -23.47
CA GLY A 310 -17.29 15.70 -24.70
C GLY A 310 -18.03 14.36 -24.75
N ALA A 311 -17.98 13.52 -23.71
CA ALA A 311 -18.82 12.33 -23.64
C ALA A 311 -20.09 12.63 -22.86
N GLN A 312 -21.24 12.65 -23.57
CA GLN A 312 -22.55 12.61 -22.94
C GLN A 312 -22.65 11.40 -22.00
N ASP A 313 -23.16 11.63 -20.81
CA ASP A 313 -23.34 10.64 -19.75
C ASP A 313 -24.21 9.46 -20.28
N SER A 314 -23.58 8.41 -20.76
CA SER A 314 -24.17 7.09 -20.85
C SER A 314 -23.84 6.32 -19.59
N GLU A 315 -24.67 6.40 -18.57
CA GLU A 315 -24.75 5.43 -17.48
C GLU A 315 -25.23 4.07 -18.03
N PRO A 316 -25.00 2.97 -17.36
CA PRO A 316 -23.90 2.49 -16.52
C PRO A 316 -23.40 1.09 -16.92
N GLN A 317 -22.24 0.96 -17.46
CA GLN A 317 -21.61 -0.37 -17.66
C GLN A 317 -21.02 -0.97 -16.39
N ALA A 318 -20.73 -0.19 -15.35
CA ALA A 318 -20.15 -0.68 -14.10
C ALA A 318 -21.12 -1.56 -13.30
N ALA A 319 -22.42 -1.28 -13.34
CA ALA A 319 -23.43 -2.10 -12.66
C ALA A 319 -23.71 -3.42 -13.39
N GLU A 320 -23.65 -3.43 -14.73
CA GLU A 320 -23.78 -4.65 -15.53
C GLU A 320 -22.57 -5.58 -15.36
N PHE A 321 -21.36 -5.02 -15.28
CA PHE A 321 -20.13 -5.80 -15.06
C PHE A 321 -20.09 -6.42 -13.67
N ALA A 322 -20.48 -5.67 -12.64
CA ALA A 322 -20.63 -6.19 -11.28
C ALA A 322 -21.66 -7.34 -11.23
N ASN A 323 -22.77 -7.22 -11.95
CA ASN A 323 -23.80 -8.26 -12.03
C ASN A 323 -23.36 -9.47 -12.87
N ALA A 324 -22.53 -9.30 -13.89
CA ALA A 324 -21.99 -10.40 -14.69
C ALA A 324 -20.96 -11.24 -13.89
N ILE A 325 -20.14 -10.61 -13.06
CA ILE A 325 -19.22 -11.30 -12.15
C ILE A 325 -19.99 -12.02 -11.03
N LEU A 326 -21.14 -11.47 -10.62
CA LEU A 326 -21.99 -12.04 -9.56
C LEU A 326 -22.91 -13.18 -10.06
N GLY A 327 -23.08 -13.31 -11.38
CA GLY A 327 -24.01 -14.27 -12.00
C GLY A 327 -23.48 -15.68 -12.26
N THR A 328 -22.17 -15.93 -12.11
CA THR A 328 -21.56 -17.22 -12.48
C THR A 328 -21.61 -18.30 -11.40
N ASP A 329 -22.06 -17.99 -10.17
CA ASP A 329 -22.10 -18.95 -9.04
C ASP A 329 -23.49 -19.63 -8.84
N ARG A 330 -24.39 -19.63 -9.82
CA ARG A 330 -25.72 -20.24 -9.66
C ARG A 330 -25.88 -21.64 -10.29
N ASN A 331 -24.81 -22.38 -10.56
CA ASN A 331 -24.97 -23.77 -10.96
C ASN A 331 -23.76 -24.63 -10.55
N VAL A 332 -23.67 -24.99 -9.28
CA VAL A 332 -23.08 -26.28 -8.86
C VAL A 332 -23.96 -26.81 -7.74
N ARG A 333 -24.83 -27.74 -8.08
CA ARG A 333 -25.40 -28.71 -7.15
C ARG A 333 -24.52 -29.94 -7.12
#